data_b797d5754bf5f46f1c2c03824f5175a8
#
_entry.id   b797d5754bf5f46f1c2c03824f5175a8
#
_cell.length_a   1.000
_cell.length_b   1.000
_cell.length_c   1.000
_cell.angle_alpha   90.00
_cell.angle_beta   90.00
_cell.angle_gamma   90.00
#
_symmetry.space_group_name_H-M   'P 1'
#
loop_
_entity.id
_entity.type
_entity.pdbx_description
1 polymer ?
#
loop_
_entity_poly.entity_id
_entity_poly.type
_entity_poly.pdbx_seq_one_letter_code
_entity_poly.pdbx_strand_id
1 'polypeptide(L)'
;TEIYQVAEQALEAGKDLAPSDRIAGALLTACKRLTEIGAMKFIEEDAAYLLRRIPAQVKAEHYHDDEVHIRALLEESGLTPRGGMALAAATIRGLILTVSHQDQIGPLYPAVLETLTRGACEELFPKE
;
A
#
# COMPACT_ATOMS: atom_id res chain seq x y z
N THR A 1 -12.81 4.07 -0.69
CA THR A 1 -12.07 5.26 -0.28
C THR A 1 -11.15 5.77 -1.37
N GLU A 2 -10.69 6.99 -1.26
CA GLU A 2 -9.85 7.66 -2.25
C GLU A 2 -8.58 6.88 -2.59
N ILE A 3 -7.93 6.30 -1.58
CA ILE A 3 -6.67 5.55 -1.78
C ILE A 3 -6.89 4.33 -2.67
N TYR A 4 -7.97 3.59 -2.43
CA TYR A 4 -8.28 2.41 -3.24
C TYR A 4 -8.68 2.78 -4.65
N GLN A 5 -9.37 3.92 -4.82
CA GLN A 5 -9.70 4.44 -6.15
C GLN A 5 -8.45 4.82 -6.93
N VAL A 6 -7.49 5.47 -6.27
CA VAL A 6 -6.19 5.83 -6.87
C VAL A 6 -5.45 4.57 -7.30
N ALA A 7 -5.39 3.56 -6.45
CA ALA A 7 -4.74 2.29 -6.77
C ALA A 7 -5.43 1.58 -7.94
N GLU A 8 -6.76 1.55 -7.94
CA GLU A 8 -7.55 0.92 -8.99
C GLU A 8 -7.31 1.60 -10.35
N GLN A 9 -7.31 2.93 -10.36
CA GLN A 9 -7.03 3.70 -11.58
C GLN A 9 -5.61 3.45 -12.09
N ALA A 10 -4.63 3.38 -11.18
CA ALA A 10 -3.24 3.10 -11.55
C ALA A 10 -3.07 1.68 -12.10
N LEU A 11 -3.76 0.70 -11.53
CA LEU A 11 -3.76 -0.67 -12.05
C LEU A 11 -4.33 -0.74 -13.46
N GLU A 12 -5.43 -0.04 -13.71
CA GLU A 12 -6.04 0.00 -15.05
C GLU A 12 -5.13 0.71 -16.05
N ALA A 13 -4.53 1.84 -15.65
CA ALA A 13 -3.62 2.58 -16.51
C ALA A 13 -2.38 1.76 -16.88
N GLY A 14 -1.93 0.86 -15.99
CA GLY A 14 -0.76 0.02 -16.20
C GLY A 14 -1.06 -1.38 -16.74
N LYS A 15 -2.25 -1.62 -17.26
CA LYS A 15 -2.68 -2.97 -17.68
C LYS A 15 -1.79 -3.63 -18.74
N ASP A 16 -1.07 -2.83 -19.53
CA ASP A 16 -0.17 -3.34 -20.57
C ASP A 16 1.27 -3.57 -20.06
N LEU A 17 1.55 -3.23 -18.81
CA LEU A 17 2.85 -3.44 -18.18
C LEU A 17 3.00 -4.88 -17.69
N ALA A 18 4.25 -5.30 -17.48
CA ALA A 18 4.53 -6.57 -16.80
C ALA A 18 3.89 -6.54 -15.40
N PRO A 19 3.43 -7.69 -14.87
CA PRO A 19 2.73 -7.73 -13.58
C PRO A 19 3.45 -7.02 -12.44
N SER A 20 4.76 -7.25 -12.29
CA SER A 20 5.54 -6.60 -11.23
C SER A 20 5.56 -5.09 -11.36
N ASP A 21 5.73 -4.58 -12.58
CA ASP A 21 5.75 -3.14 -12.85
C ASP A 21 4.38 -2.51 -12.64
N ARG A 22 3.32 -3.22 -13.02
CA ARG A 22 1.95 -2.78 -12.86
C ARG A 22 1.60 -2.60 -11.38
N ILE A 23 1.87 -3.61 -10.58
CA ILE A 23 1.58 -3.58 -9.13
C ILE A 23 2.48 -2.57 -8.42
N ALA A 24 3.78 -2.53 -8.75
CA ALA A 24 4.70 -1.57 -8.16
C ALA A 24 4.27 -0.12 -8.43
N GLY A 25 3.90 0.17 -9.67
CA GLY A 25 3.41 1.51 -10.04
C GLY A 25 2.16 1.92 -9.26
N ALA A 26 1.20 1.00 -9.11
CA ALA A 26 -0.02 1.25 -8.36
C ALA A 26 0.27 1.49 -6.87
N LEU A 27 1.16 0.69 -6.28
CA LEU A 27 1.54 0.85 -4.87
C LEU A 27 2.27 2.17 -4.62
N LEU A 28 3.21 2.53 -5.48
CA LEU A 28 3.95 3.78 -5.35
C LEU A 28 3.02 4.99 -5.48
N THR A 29 2.07 4.93 -6.41
CA THR A 29 1.06 5.98 -6.59
C THR A 29 0.18 6.12 -5.34
N ALA A 30 -0.29 4.99 -4.80
CA ALA A 30 -1.12 4.99 -3.59
C ALA A 30 -0.34 5.51 -2.37
N CYS A 31 0.91 5.08 -2.20
CA CYS A 31 1.75 5.54 -1.09
C CYS A 31 2.06 7.04 -1.18
N LYS A 32 2.29 7.54 -2.38
CA LYS A 32 2.48 8.97 -2.61
C LYS A 32 1.25 9.76 -2.16
N ARG A 33 0.06 9.28 -2.51
CA ARG A 33 -1.19 9.91 -2.10
C ARG A 33 -1.38 9.85 -0.58
N LEU A 34 -1.05 8.71 0.05
CA LEU A 34 -1.08 8.59 1.51
C LEU A 34 -0.15 9.58 2.19
N THR A 35 1.04 9.80 1.64
CA THR A 35 1.99 10.78 2.16
C THR A 35 1.39 12.20 2.09
N GLU A 36 0.76 12.55 0.98
CA GLU A 36 0.09 13.85 0.82
C GLU A 36 -1.03 14.06 1.84
N ILE A 37 -1.87 13.03 2.04
CA ILE A 37 -2.94 13.05 3.04
C ILE A 37 -2.35 13.16 4.44
N GLY A 38 -1.28 12.41 4.74
CA GLY A 38 -0.59 12.46 6.03
C GLY A 38 -0.03 13.84 6.34
N ALA A 39 0.55 14.52 5.34
CA ALA A 39 1.02 15.88 5.50
C ALA A 39 -0.11 16.84 5.86
N MET A 40 -1.29 16.65 5.29
CA MET A 40 -2.47 17.43 5.63
C MET A 40 -2.95 17.15 7.06
N LYS A 41 -2.82 15.91 7.53
CA LYS A 41 -3.23 15.52 8.89
C LYS A 41 -2.29 16.03 9.96
N PHE A 42 -1.05 16.37 9.64
CA PHE A 42 -0.12 16.98 10.59
C PHE A 42 -0.61 18.33 11.12
N ILE A 43 -1.52 18.96 10.40
CA ILE A 43 -2.16 20.21 10.84
C ILE A 43 -3.24 19.93 11.88
N GLU A 44 -3.64 18.66 12.06
CA GLU A 44 -4.68 18.23 13.01
C GLU A 44 -4.09 17.29 14.06
N GLU A 45 -3.26 17.84 14.98
CA GLU A 45 -2.62 17.06 16.06
C GLU A 45 -3.63 16.28 16.91
N ASP A 46 -4.85 16.84 17.07
CA ASP A 46 -5.91 16.22 17.86
C ASP A 46 -6.40 14.89 17.24
N ALA A 47 -6.36 14.77 15.92
CA ALA A 47 -6.76 13.54 15.23
C ALA A 47 -5.82 12.39 15.56
N ALA A 48 -4.50 12.65 15.60
CA ALA A 48 -3.50 11.63 15.94
C ALA A 48 -3.67 11.15 17.38
N TYR A 49 -4.00 12.07 18.29
CA TYR A 49 -4.25 11.75 19.70
C TYR A 49 -5.49 10.87 19.85
N LEU A 50 -6.58 11.20 19.14
CA LEU A 50 -7.81 10.43 19.16
C LEU A 50 -7.60 9.02 18.58
N LEU A 51 -6.81 8.88 17.51
CA LEU A 51 -6.51 7.60 16.91
C LEU A 51 -5.76 6.66 17.86
N ARG A 52 -4.93 7.19 18.76
CA ARG A 52 -4.23 6.40 19.77
C ARG A 52 -5.15 5.82 20.83
N ARG A 53 -6.36 6.36 20.98
CA ARG A 53 -7.36 5.90 21.95
C ARG A 53 -8.36 4.93 21.37
N ILE A 54 -8.27 4.61 20.07
CA ILE A 54 -9.15 3.63 19.44
C ILE A 54 -8.84 2.25 20.03
N PRO A 55 -9.87 1.51 20.51
CA PRO A 55 -9.67 0.17 21.04
C PRO A 55 -8.96 -0.74 20.04
N ALA A 56 -8.12 -1.64 20.54
CA ALA A 56 -7.37 -2.57 19.69
C ALA A 56 -8.28 -3.39 18.77
N GLN A 57 -9.48 -3.72 19.26
CA GLN A 57 -10.48 -4.44 18.48
C GLN A 57 -10.91 -3.67 17.23
N VAL A 58 -11.15 -2.37 17.36
CA VAL A 58 -11.53 -1.51 16.22
C VAL A 58 -10.37 -1.40 15.23
N LYS A 59 -9.12 -1.29 15.73
CA LYS A 59 -7.94 -1.29 14.87
C LYS A 59 -7.80 -2.60 14.09
N ALA A 60 -8.07 -3.73 14.76
CA ALA A 60 -7.99 -5.04 14.11
C ALA A 60 -9.04 -5.17 13.00
N GLU A 61 -10.26 -4.69 13.22
CA GLU A 61 -11.30 -4.67 12.21
C GLU A 61 -10.91 -3.81 11.00
N HIS A 62 -10.30 -2.64 11.26
CA HIS A 62 -9.82 -1.75 10.21
C HIS A 62 -8.74 -2.42 9.35
N TYR A 63 -7.79 -3.10 9.98
CA TYR A 63 -6.74 -3.84 9.26
C TYR A 63 -7.32 -4.99 8.43
N HIS A 64 -8.34 -5.66 8.94
CA HIS A 64 -9.03 -6.71 8.20
C HIS A 64 -9.71 -6.15 6.96
N ASP A 65 -10.37 -4.99 7.07
CA ASP A 65 -11.01 -4.32 5.94
C ASP A 65 -9.99 -3.94 4.87
N ASP A 66 -8.82 -3.43 5.28
CA ASP A 66 -7.73 -3.11 4.36
C ASP A 66 -7.24 -4.35 3.61
N GLU A 67 -7.09 -5.48 4.31
CA GLU A 67 -6.70 -6.74 3.67
C GLU A 67 -7.72 -7.18 2.62
N VAL A 68 -9.01 -7.08 2.93
CA VAL A 68 -10.10 -7.43 2.00
C VAL A 68 -10.02 -6.56 0.75
N HIS A 69 -9.81 -5.26 0.89
CA HIS A 69 -9.69 -4.35 -0.25
C HIS A 69 -8.47 -4.65 -1.11
N ILE A 70 -7.33 -4.92 -0.48
CA ILE A 70 -6.08 -5.26 -1.20
C ILE A 70 -6.28 -6.54 -2.00
N ARG A 71 -6.87 -7.57 -1.39
CA ARG A 71 -7.16 -8.84 -2.09
C ARG A 71 -8.10 -8.61 -3.27
N ALA A 72 -9.15 -7.81 -3.09
CA ALA A 72 -10.10 -7.50 -4.15
C ALA A 72 -9.40 -6.83 -5.34
N LEU A 73 -8.51 -5.88 -5.10
CA LEU A 73 -7.74 -5.21 -6.15
C LEU A 73 -6.87 -6.20 -6.92
N LEU A 74 -6.20 -7.11 -6.22
CA LEU A 74 -5.36 -8.14 -6.84
C LEU A 74 -6.20 -9.10 -7.68
N GLU A 75 -7.35 -9.53 -7.17
CA GLU A 75 -8.27 -10.42 -7.88
C GLU A 75 -8.83 -9.75 -9.15
N GLU A 76 -9.22 -8.48 -9.06
CA GLU A 76 -9.71 -7.71 -10.20
C GLU A 76 -8.65 -7.56 -11.29
N SER A 77 -7.37 -7.43 -10.90
CA SER A 77 -6.27 -7.32 -11.83
C SER A 77 -5.99 -8.64 -12.60
N GLY A 78 -6.53 -9.75 -12.10
CA GLY A 78 -6.32 -11.07 -12.70
C GLY A 78 -4.94 -11.65 -12.46
N LEU A 79 -4.15 -11.04 -11.59
CA LEU A 79 -2.77 -11.47 -11.33
C LEU A 79 -2.74 -12.48 -10.20
N THR A 80 -1.88 -13.50 -10.37
CA THR A 80 -1.69 -14.54 -9.36
C THR A 80 -0.31 -14.36 -8.73
N PRO A 81 -0.24 -13.94 -7.46
CA PRO A 81 1.05 -13.76 -6.80
C PRO A 81 1.69 -15.10 -6.42
N ARG A 82 3.00 -15.14 -6.53
CA ARG A 82 3.79 -16.26 -6.03
C ARG A 82 3.68 -16.30 -4.51
N GLY A 83 3.39 -17.47 -3.97
CA GLY A 83 3.21 -17.66 -2.53
C GLY A 83 1.79 -17.39 -2.02
N GLY A 84 0.88 -16.98 -2.91
CA GLY A 84 -0.55 -16.84 -2.59
C GLY A 84 -1.00 -15.43 -2.25
N MET A 85 -2.31 -15.23 -2.25
CA MET A 85 -2.94 -13.93 -1.99
C MET A 85 -2.69 -13.43 -0.56
N ALA A 86 -2.66 -14.31 0.43
CA ALA A 86 -2.42 -13.91 1.81
C ALA A 86 -1.05 -13.26 2.00
N LEU A 87 -0.01 -13.86 1.40
CA LEU A 87 1.34 -13.30 1.45
C LEU A 87 1.41 -11.97 0.72
N ALA A 88 0.81 -11.90 -0.48
CA ALA A 88 0.80 -10.68 -1.26
C ALA A 88 0.09 -9.54 -0.51
N ALA A 89 -1.09 -9.79 0.06
CA ALA A 89 -1.84 -8.78 0.80
C ALA A 89 -1.08 -8.29 2.03
N ALA A 90 -0.46 -9.20 2.78
CA ALA A 90 0.33 -8.84 3.96
C ALA A 90 1.57 -8.04 3.58
N THR A 91 2.25 -8.42 2.50
CA THR A 91 3.43 -7.70 2.00
C THR A 91 3.06 -6.27 1.57
N ILE A 92 1.98 -6.13 0.82
CA ILE A 92 1.49 -4.81 0.40
C ILE A 92 1.12 -3.95 1.61
N ARG A 93 0.45 -4.54 2.60
CA ARG A 93 0.13 -3.83 3.84
C ARG A 93 1.41 -3.36 4.55
N GLY A 94 2.43 -4.21 4.61
CA GLY A 94 3.71 -3.86 5.21
C GLY A 94 4.36 -2.65 4.53
N LEU A 95 4.33 -2.62 3.21
CA LEU A 95 4.85 -1.48 2.44
C LEU A 95 4.06 -0.20 2.73
N ILE A 96 2.74 -0.28 2.80
CA ILE A 96 1.88 0.85 3.11
C ILE A 96 2.15 1.37 4.53
N LEU A 97 2.37 0.49 5.49
CA LEU A 97 2.67 0.86 6.87
C LEU A 97 3.97 1.67 7.00
N THR A 98 4.93 1.50 6.08
CA THR A 98 6.16 2.30 6.12
C THR A 98 5.88 3.79 5.93
N VAL A 99 4.77 4.16 5.27
CA VAL A 99 4.41 5.56 5.03
C VAL A 99 4.29 6.34 6.35
N SER A 100 3.70 5.72 7.38
CA SER A 100 3.55 6.36 8.70
C SER A 100 4.85 6.41 9.50
N HIS A 101 5.90 5.71 9.05
CA HIS A 101 7.20 5.65 9.72
C HIS A 101 8.32 6.32 8.92
N GLN A 102 7.97 7.09 7.89
CA GLN A 102 8.96 7.68 6.99
C GLN A 102 9.96 8.60 7.69
N ASP A 103 9.55 9.27 8.78
CA ASP A 103 10.45 10.14 9.54
C ASP A 103 11.57 9.33 10.22
N GLN A 104 11.27 8.10 10.63
CA GLN A 104 12.24 7.20 11.25
C GLN A 104 13.21 6.61 10.21
N ILE A 105 12.74 6.44 8.97
CA ILE A 105 13.56 5.93 7.88
C ILE A 105 14.51 7.02 7.36
N GLY A 106 14.02 8.26 7.30
CA GLY A 106 14.85 9.40 6.99
C GLY A 106 14.70 9.97 5.58
N PRO A 107 15.62 10.88 5.18
CA PRO A 107 15.48 11.62 3.91
C PRO A 107 15.51 10.75 2.66
N LEU A 108 16.03 9.53 2.75
CA LEU A 108 16.06 8.60 1.62
C LEU A 108 14.78 7.81 1.46
N TYR A 109 13.75 8.06 2.29
CA TYR A 109 12.52 7.28 2.28
C TYR A 109 11.91 7.09 0.88
N PRO A 110 11.78 8.11 0.01
CA PRO A 110 11.20 7.88 -1.31
C PRO A 110 11.96 6.82 -2.12
N ALA A 111 13.28 6.83 -2.08
CA ALA A 111 14.11 5.83 -2.75
C ALA A 111 14.03 4.46 -2.07
N VAL A 112 13.97 4.44 -0.74
CA VAL A 112 13.79 3.21 0.04
C VAL A 112 12.44 2.57 -0.28
N LEU A 113 11.37 3.35 -0.31
CA LEU A 113 10.04 2.84 -0.65
C LEU A 113 10.02 2.24 -2.05
N GLU A 114 10.60 2.93 -3.03
CA GLU A 114 10.68 2.41 -4.39
C GLU A 114 11.46 1.09 -4.46
N THR A 115 12.61 1.03 -3.78
CA THR A 115 13.45 -0.18 -3.73
C THR A 115 12.70 -1.35 -3.11
N LEU A 116 12.05 -1.14 -1.97
CA LEU A 116 11.29 -2.17 -1.29
C LEU A 116 10.08 -2.63 -2.13
N THR A 117 9.37 -1.68 -2.71
CA THR A 117 8.18 -1.97 -3.50
C THR A 117 8.52 -2.76 -4.77
N ARG A 118 9.54 -2.33 -5.51
CA ARG A 118 9.95 -3.04 -6.73
C ARG A 118 10.51 -4.43 -6.42
N GLY A 119 11.32 -4.54 -5.39
CA GLY A 119 11.85 -5.84 -4.95
C GLY A 119 10.75 -6.80 -4.53
N ALA A 120 9.81 -6.34 -3.74
CA ALA A 120 8.67 -7.15 -3.31
C ALA A 120 7.81 -7.59 -4.50
N CYS A 121 7.53 -6.67 -5.43
CA CYS A 121 6.71 -6.99 -6.60
C CYS A 121 7.40 -7.94 -7.57
N GLU A 122 8.71 -7.84 -7.74
CA GLU A 122 9.48 -8.79 -8.54
C GLU A 122 9.44 -10.19 -7.94
N GLU A 123 9.49 -10.29 -6.61
CA GLU A 123 9.40 -11.57 -5.91
C GLU A 123 8.00 -12.17 -6.00
N LEU A 124 6.96 -11.35 -5.82
CA LEU A 124 5.56 -11.81 -5.85
C LEU A 124 5.07 -12.09 -7.27
N PHE A 125 5.55 -11.34 -8.26
CA PHE A 125 5.12 -11.45 -9.65
C PHE A 125 6.34 -11.57 -10.56
N PRO A 126 7.09 -12.69 -10.47
CA PRO A 126 8.31 -12.84 -11.24
C PRO A 126 8.02 -12.89 -12.73
N LYS A 127 8.95 -12.36 -13.53
CA LYS A 127 8.91 -12.50 -14.99
C LYS A 127 9.23 -13.94 -15.36
N GLU A 128 8.41 -14.51 -16.20
CA GLU A 128 8.66 -15.85 -16.75
C GLU A 128 9.69 -15.81 -17.86
#